data_56cc231551404ea475d349b700e6204b
#
_entry.id   56cc231551404ea475d349b700e6204b
#
_cell.length_a   1.000
_cell.length_b   1.000
_cell.length_c   1.000
_cell.angle_alpha   90.00
_cell.angle_beta   90.00
_cell.angle_gamma   90.00
#
_symmetry.space_group_name_H-M   'P 1'
#
loop_
_entity.id
_entity.type
_entity.pdbx_description
1 polymer ?
#
loop_
_entity_poly.entity_id
_entity_poly.type
_entity_poly.pdbx_seq_one_letter_code
_entity_poly.pdbx_strand_id
1 'polypeptide(L)'
;IHDGIRPLIDADVLTDVIDVCNRYGNAVTSLPYNEQIFVISQEDASTTKQYVPREQLRRVSTPQAYRYGKLLDAYRKAFRENIGIHGSSYTNTMMVDLGETLHFAKGSDKNIKLTTKGDLELFKAYITADEDTWLK
;
A
#
# COMPACT_ATOMS: atom_id res chain seq x y z
N ILE A 1 1.33 -7.77 8.00
CA ILE A 1 2.26 -7.90 6.86
C ILE A 1 2.95 -6.57 6.64
N HIS A 2 4.27 -6.59 6.50
CA HIS A 2 5.06 -5.39 6.22
C HIS A 2 6.21 -5.70 5.25
N ASP A 3 6.47 -4.79 4.32
CA ASP A 3 7.63 -4.89 3.42
C ASP A 3 8.92 -4.68 4.19
N GLY A 4 9.85 -5.64 4.13
CA GLY A 4 11.16 -5.53 4.79
C GLY A 4 12.05 -4.39 4.30
N ILE A 5 11.71 -3.79 3.15
CA ILE A 5 12.40 -2.65 2.56
C ILE A 5 11.69 -1.31 2.79
N ARG A 6 10.82 -1.23 3.81
CA ARG A 6 10.20 0.01 4.31
C ARG A 6 10.62 0.26 5.76
N PRO A 7 11.84 0.76 6.00
CA PRO A 7 12.41 0.83 7.34
C PRO A 7 11.89 1.98 8.20
N LEU A 8 11.24 3.00 7.60
CA LEU A 8 10.78 4.20 8.30
C LEU A 8 9.29 4.10 8.68
N ILE A 9 8.91 3.04 9.38
CA ILE A 9 7.56 2.87 9.89
C ILE A 9 7.39 3.61 11.22
N ASP A 10 6.38 4.48 11.30
CA ASP A 10 6.02 5.19 12.53
C ASP A 10 5.12 4.34 13.42
N ALA A 11 5.26 4.49 14.74
CA ALA A 11 4.39 3.84 15.71
C ALA A 11 2.91 4.18 15.50
N ASP A 12 2.60 5.43 15.13
CA ASP A 12 1.23 5.88 14.85
C ASP A 12 0.60 5.16 13.67
N VAL A 13 1.37 4.93 12.60
CA VAL A 13 0.93 4.16 11.43
C VAL A 13 0.62 2.72 11.82
N LEU A 14 1.49 2.10 12.61
CA LEU A 14 1.30 0.73 13.07
C LEU A 14 0.08 0.60 13.99
N THR A 15 -0.08 1.53 14.92
CA THR A 15 -1.23 1.57 15.83
C THR A 15 -2.54 1.72 15.07
N ASP A 16 -2.60 2.65 14.12
CA ASP A 16 -3.81 2.88 13.33
C ASP A 16 -4.19 1.68 12.47
N VAL A 17 -3.21 1.02 11.86
CA VAL A 17 -3.45 -0.21 11.08
C VAL A 17 -4.04 -1.33 11.95
N ILE A 18 -3.56 -1.47 13.18
CA ILE A 18 -4.08 -2.46 14.12
C ILE A 18 -5.50 -2.10 14.55
N ASP A 19 -5.76 -0.85 14.90
CA ASP A 19 -7.07 -0.37 15.32
C ASP A 19 -8.13 -0.52 14.23
N VAL A 20 -7.80 -0.14 13.00
CA VAL A 20 -8.70 -0.31 11.84
C VAL A 20 -8.98 -1.79 11.59
N CYS A 21 -7.96 -2.65 11.66
CA CYS A 21 -8.13 -4.10 11.50
C CYS A 21 -9.02 -4.69 12.62
N ASN A 22 -8.83 -4.26 13.85
CA ASN A 22 -9.66 -4.71 14.97
C ASN A 22 -11.12 -4.31 14.80
N ARG A 23 -11.38 -3.15 14.23
CA ARG A 23 -12.72 -2.60 14.01
C ARG A 23 -13.43 -3.23 12.81
N TYR A 24 -12.72 -3.43 11.71
CA TYR A 24 -13.32 -3.81 10.42
C TYR A 24 -12.87 -5.17 9.87
N GLY A 25 -11.87 -5.80 10.47
CA GLY A 25 -11.37 -7.13 10.07
C GLY A 25 -10.17 -7.14 9.13
N ASN A 26 -9.84 -6.00 8.51
CA ASN A 26 -8.60 -5.78 7.78
C ASN A 26 -8.24 -4.29 7.78
N ALA A 27 -7.00 -3.99 7.41
CA ALA A 27 -6.55 -2.63 7.25
C ALA A 27 -5.40 -2.55 6.24
N VAL A 28 -5.43 -1.54 5.38
CA VAL A 28 -4.40 -1.27 4.38
C VAL A 28 -3.94 0.17 4.53
N THR A 29 -2.67 0.37 4.84
CA THR A 29 -2.07 1.71 4.94
C THR A 29 -2.17 2.44 3.61
N SER A 30 -2.66 3.68 3.64
CA SER A 30 -2.85 4.46 2.42
C SER A 30 -2.67 5.96 2.63
N LEU A 31 -2.38 6.65 1.54
CA LEU A 31 -2.33 8.10 1.43
C LEU A 31 -3.17 8.57 0.24
N PRO A 32 -3.68 9.82 0.25
CA PRO A 32 -4.25 10.41 -0.95
C PRO A 32 -3.25 10.40 -2.10
N TYR A 33 -3.74 10.26 -3.32
CA TYR A 33 -2.90 10.31 -4.51
C TYR A 33 -2.84 11.74 -5.05
N ASN A 34 -1.63 12.28 -5.23
CA ASN A 34 -1.42 13.69 -5.59
C ASN A 34 -1.04 13.91 -7.06
N GLU A 35 -0.69 12.83 -7.77
CA GLU A 35 -0.26 12.90 -9.16
C GLU A 35 -1.41 12.67 -10.12
N GLN A 36 -1.27 13.14 -11.36
CA GLN A 36 -2.21 12.82 -12.43
C GLN A 36 -1.93 11.42 -12.97
N ILE A 37 -3.01 10.67 -13.23
CA ILE A 37 -2.95 9.35 -13.84
C ILE A 37 -3.75 9.34 -15.12
N PHE A 38 -3.09 8.87 -16.19
CA PHE A 38 -3.71 8.60 -17.48
C PHE A 38 -3.61 7.11 -17.80
N VAL A 39 -4.62 6.63 -18.49
CA VAL A 39 -4.61 5.25 -18.98
C VAL A 39 -4.01 5.25 -20.37
N ILE A 40 -2.98 4.43 -20.60
CA ILE A 40 -2.38 4.29 -21.94
C ILE A 40 -3.39 3.72 -22.93
N SER A 41 -3.38 4.23 -24.16
CA SER A 41 -4.24 3.70 -25.22
C SER A 41 -3.80 2.28 -25.59
N GLN A 42 -4.76 1.38 -25.78
CA GLN A 42 -4.48 0.01 -26.23
C GLN A 42 -3.97 -0.03 -27.70
N GLU A 43 -4.35 0.97 -28.50
CA GLU A 43 -3.95 1.07 -29.90
C GLU A 43 -2.52 1.57 -30.06
N ASP A 44 -2.12 2.54 -29.20
CA ASP A 44 -0.80 3.16 -29.22
C ASP A 44 -0.43 3.58 -27.79
N ALA A 45 0.51 2.87 -27.18
CA ALA A 45 0.97 3.09 -25.80
C ALA A 45 1.65 4.46 -25.57
N SER A 46 1.98 5.20 -26.62
CA SER A 46 2.50 6.57 -26.54
C SER A 46 1.40 7.63 -26.42
N THR A 47 0.13 7.22 -26.48
CA THR A 47 -1.05 8.11 -26.46
C THR A 47 -2.02 7.75 -25.34
N THR A 48 -2.90 8.66 -25.04
CA THR A 48 -3.99 8.44 -24.08
C THR A 48 -5.26 9.16 -24.53
N LYS A 49 -6.41 8.56 -24.17
CA LYS A 49 -7.75 9.16 -24.33
C LYS A 49 -8.54 9.10 -23.03
N GLN A 50 -7.92 8.63 -21.94
CA GLN A 50 -8.60 8.40 -20.67
C GLN A 50 -7.70 8.77 -19.50
N TYR A 51 -8.27 9.41 -18.49
CA TYR A 51 -7.60 9.66 -17.23
C TYR A 51 -8.45 9.12 -16.06
N VAL A 52 -7.81 8.96 -14.91
CA VAL A 52 -8.51 8.62 -13.67
C VAL A 52 -8.43 9.81 -12.71
N PRO A 53 -9.59 10.37 -12.26
CA PRO A 53 -9.57 11.44 -11.28
C PRO A 53 -8.83 11.04 -10.01
N ARG A 54 -7.84 11.82 -9.59
CA ARG A 54 -7.02 11.50 -8.41
C ARG A 54 -7.83 11.45 -7.11
N GLU A 55 -8.98 12.11 -7.06
CA GLU A 55 -9.91 12.07 -5.93
C GLU A 55 -10.50 10.69 -5.69
N GLN A 56 -10.47 9.82 -6.69
CA GLN A 56 -10.92 8.42 -6.62
C GLN A 56 -9.78 7.45 -6.27
N LEU A 57 -8.56 7.96 -6.09
CA LEU A 57 -7.37 7.14 -5.93
C LEU A 57 -6.76 7.28 -4.54
N ARG A 58 -6.20 6.19 -4.05
CA ARG A 58 -5.32 6.18 -2.89
C ARG A 58 -4.05 5.39 -3.22
N ARG A 59 -2.94 5.90 -2.73
CA ARG A 59 -1.66 5.21 -2.80
C ARG A 59 -1.53 4.28 -1.60
N VAL A 60 -1.43 3.00 -1.86
CA VAL A 60 -1.37 1.95 -0.86
C VAL A 60 0.06 1.53 -0.56
N SER A 61 0.35 1.28 0.70
CA SER A 61 1.64 0.77 1.16
C SER A 61 1.45 -0.30 2.23
N THR A 62 2.52 -0.72 2.85
CA THR A 62 2.50 -1.54 4.06
C THR A 62 2.94 -0.70 5.26
N PRO A 63 2.56 -1.04 6.50
CA PRO A 63 1.97 -2.30 6.95
C PRO A 63 0.52 -2.48 6.53
N GLN A 64 0.11 -3.75 6.45
CA GLN A 64 -1.27 -4.16 6.25
C GLN A 64 -1.61 -5.19 7.33
N ALA A 65 -2.84 -5.16 7.81
CA ALA A 65 -3.31 -6.07 8.83
C ALA A 65 -4.53 -6.86 8.35
N TYR A 66 -4.53 -8.15 8.62
CA TYR A 66 -5.62 -9.07 8.31
C TYR A 66 -5.83 -10.02 9.48
N ARG A 67 -7.06 -10.40 9.74
CA ARG A 67 -7.33 -11.48 10.69
C ARG A 67 -6.81 -12.79 10.11
N TYR A 68 -5.98 -13.50 10.86
CA TYR A 68 -5.28 -14.69 10.38
C TYR A 68 -6.21 -15.74 9.76
N GLY A 69 -7.29 -16.10 10.44
CA GLY A 69 -8.23 -17.10 9.93
C GLY A 69 -8.87 -16.70 8.61
N LYS A 70 -9.29 -15.44 8.49
CA LYS A 70 -9.88 -14.92 7.24
C LYS A 70 -8.85 -14.88 6.10
N LEU A 71 -7.63 -14.47 6.39
CA LEU A 71 -6.55 -14.45 5.40
C LEU A 71 -6.22 -15.86 4.92
N LEU A 72 -6.11 -16.82 5.83
CA LEU A 72 -5.87 -18.23 5.49
C LEU A 72 -6.96 -18.81 4.59
N ASP A 73 -8.22 -18.56 4.94
CA ASP A 73 -9.37 -19.03 4.15
C ASP A 73 -9.40 -18.35 2.77
N ALA A 74 -9.07 -17.05 2.69
CA ALA A 74 -8.95 -16.33 1.44
C ALA A 74 -7.89 -16.94 0.53
N TYR A 75 -6.70 -17.22 1.03
CA TYR A 75 -5.65 -17.88 0.26
C TYR A 75 -6.05 -19.28 -0.21
N ARG A 76 -6.66 -20.07 0.66
CA ARG A 76 -7.17 -21.41 0.29
C ARG A 76 -8.18 -21.33 -0.86
N LYS A 77 -9.12 -20.38 -0.77
CA LYS A 77 -10.12 -20.13 -1.83
C LYS A 77 -9.44 -19.65 -3.11
N ALA A 78 -8.52 -18.68 -3.02
CA ALA A 78 -7.80 -18.14 -4.16
C ALA A 78 -7.04 -19.22 -4.95
N PHE A 79 -6.34 -20.11 -4.26
CA PHE A 79 -5.64 -21.22 -4.91
C PHE A 79 -6.61 -22.29 -5.47
N ARG A 80 -7.67 -22.62 -4.77
CA ARG A 80 -8.66 -23.60 -5.24
C ARG A 80 -9.40 -23.11 -6.49
N GLU A 81 -9.75 -21.82 -6.54
CA GLU A 81 -10.54 -21.24 -7.61
C GLU A 81 -9.71 -20.46 -8.64
N ASN A 82 -8.41 -20.40 -8.46
CA ASN A 82 -7.45 -19.70 -9.34
C ASN A 82 -7.77 -18.21 -9.50
N ILE A 83 -8.08 -17.53 -8.38
CA ILE A 83 -8.46 -16.12 -8.33
C ILE A 83 -7.38 -15.30 -7.63
N GLY A 84 -6.96 -14.18 -8.25
CA GLY A 84 -6.11 -13.17 -7.60
C GLY A 84 -4.69 -13.62 -7.24
N ILE A 85 -4.17 -14.66 -7.90
CA ILE A 85 -2.85 -15.25 -7.64
C ILE A 85 -1.88 -15.20 -8.83
N HIS A 86 -2.25 -14.46 -9.89
CA HIS A 86 -1.46 -14.35 -11.11
C HIS A 86 -1.05 -12.91 -11.40
N GLY A 87 0.01 -12.76 -12.20
CA GLY A 87 0.51 -11.45 -12.62
C GLY A 87 1.03 -10.62 -11.46
N SER A 88 0.67 -9.34 -11.43
CA SER A 88 1.03 -8.41 -10.37
C SER A 88 0.12 -8.54 -9.15
N SER A 89 -0.09 -9.77 -8.67
CA SER A 89 -0.96 -10.05 -7.53
C SER A 89 -0.25 -9.79 -6.21
N TYR A 90 -0.98 -9.13 -5.31
CA TYR A 90 -0.59 -8.89 -3.92
C TYR A 90 -1.69 -9.43 -3.00
N THR A 91 -1.42 -9.58 -1.72
CA THR A 91 -2.44 -10.00 -0.75
C THR A 91 -3.68 -9.11 -0.80
N ASN A 92 -3.49 -7.80 -0.83
CA ASN A 92 -4.61 -6.84 -0.89
C ASN A 92 -5.42 -6.94 -2.19
N THR A 93 -4.77 -7.06 -3.35
CA THR A 93 -5.48 -7.22 -4.62
C THR A 93 -6.20 -8.56 -4.70
N MET A 94 -5.59 -9.63 -4.20
CA MET A 94 -6.25 -10.93 -4.07
C MET A 94 -7.53 -10.83 -3.25
N MET A 95 -7.50 -10.13 -2.12
CA MET A 95 -8.70 -9.93 -1.28
C MET A 95 -9.83 -9.23 -2.06
N VAL A 96 -9.50 -8.18 -2.83
CA VAL A 96 -10.47 -7.49 -3.68
C VAL A 96 -11.03 -8.41 -4.76
N ASP A 97 -10.17 -9.18 -5.43
CA ASP A 97 -10.58 -10.14 -6.47
C ASP A 97 -11.51 -11.24 -5.91
N LEU A 98 -11.36 -11.58 -4.64
CA LEU A 98 -12.26 -12.50 -3.93
C LEU A 98 -13.57 -11.85 -3.45
N GLY A 99 -13.76 -10.55 -3.70
CA GLY A 99 -14.97 -9.82 -3.31
C GLY A 99 -14.92 -9.20 -1.91
N GLU A 100 -13.77 -9.18 -1.27
CA GLU A 100 -13.62 -8.57 0.06
C GLU A 100 -13.48 -7.03 -0.04
N THR A 101 -14.00 -6.35 0.97
CA THR A 101 -13.82 -4.91 1.12
C THR A 101 -12.56 -4.63 1.95
N LEU A 102 -11.67 -3.79 1.44
CA LEU A 102 -10.50 -3.32 2.18
C LEU A 102 -10.81 -2.00 2.88
N HIS A 103 -10.25 -1.83 4.07
CA HIS A 103 -10.42 -0.62 4.89
C HIS A 103 -9.10 0.12 4.98
N PHE A 104 -9.12 1.42 4.67
CA PHE A 104 -7.93 2.24 4.69
C PHE A 104 -7.55 2.66 6.10
N ALA A 105 -6.26 2.55 6.39
CA ALA A 105 -5.63 3.10 7.58
C ALA A 105 -4.68 4.24 7.19
N LYS A 106 -4.30 5.05 8.15
CA LYS A 106 -3.44 6.22 7.98
C LYS A 106 -2.04 5.81 7.53
N GLY A 107 -1.54 6.44 6.47
CA GLY A 107 -0.17 6.31 6.00
C GLY A 107 0.74 7.47 6.43
N SER A 108 2.01 7.37 6.05
CA SER A 108 3.01 8.42 6.20
C SER A 108 3.86 8.54 4.94
N ASP A 109 4.16 9.76 4.52
CA ASP A 109 5.05 10.01 3.38
C ASP A 109 6.49 9.55 3.64
N LYS A 110 6.89 9.42 4.90
CA LYS A 110 8.21 8.88 5.29
C LYS A 110 8.33 7.38 5.08
N ASN A 111 7.22 6.66 4.98
CA ASN A 111 7.20 5.20 4.83
C ASN A 111 7.52 4.78 3.39
N ILE A 112 8.69 5.14 2.94
CA ILE A 112 9.16 4.88 1.59
C ILE A 112 9.65 3.44 1.41
N LYS A 113 9.53 2.95 0.18
CA LYS A 113 10.05 1.64 -0.24
C LYS A 113 11.43 1.82 -0.87
N LEU A 114 12.45 1.18 -0.30
CA LEU A 114 13.82 1.28 -0.80
C LEU A 114 14.02 0.34 -2.00
N THR A 115 13.87 0.84 -3.21
CA THR A 115 14.01 0.07 -4.45
C THR A 115 15.01 0.66 -5.43
N THR A 116 15.35 1.94 -5.29
CA THR A 116 16.29 2.66 -6.16
C THR A 116 17.37 3.37 -5.36
N LYS A 117 18.42 3.84 -6.07
CA LYS A 117 19.43 4.73 -5.47
C LYS A 117 18.81 6.01 -4.90
N GLY A 118 17.84 6.60 -5.62
CA GLY A 118 17.15 7.80 -5.18
C GLY A 118 16.37 7.58 -3.88
N ASP A 119 15.77 6.40 -3.71
CA ASP A 119 15.09 6.05 -2.46
C ASP A 119 16.08 5.99 -1.28
N LEU A 120 17.28 5.46 -1.51
CA LEU A 120 18.32 5.41 -0.49
C LEU A 120 18.81 6.82 -0.09
N GLU A 121 18.93 7.72 -1.05
CA GLU A 121 19.30 9.11 -0.79
C GLU A 121 18.20 9.81 0.03
N LEU A 122 16.94 9.59 -0.32
CA LEU A 122 15.81 10.12 0.42
C LEU A 122 15.74 9.54 1.84
N PHE A 123 16.00 8.26 2.01
CA PHE A 123 16.10 7.60 3.31
C PHE A 123 17.17 8.24 4.20
N LYS A 124 18.35 8.48 3.66
CA LYS A 124 19.43 9.17 4.37
C LYS A 124 19.04 10.58 4.79
N ALA A 125 18.36 11.31 3.90
CA ALA A 125 17.86 12.66 4.20
C ALA A 125 16.84 12.64 5.35
N TYR A 126 15.93 11.69 5.39
CA TYR A 126 14.96 11.54 6.49
C TYR A 126 15.65 11.25 7.83
N ILE A 127 16.63 10.36 7.86
CA ILE A 127 17.39 10.06 9.08
C ILE A 127 18.11 11.31 9.59
N THR A 128 18.80 12.03 8.73
CA THR A 128 19.50 13.27 9.08
C THR A 128 18.54 14.33 9.61
N ALA A 129 17.38 14.50 8.97
CA ALA A 129 16.35 15.45 9.42
C ALA A 129 15.79 15.08 10.80
N ASP A 130 15.61 13.81 11.10
CA ASP A 130 15.16 13.35 12.41
C ASP A 130 16.23 13.59 13.49
N GLU A 131 17.51 13.42 13.18
CA GLU A 131 18.61 13.78 14.08
C GLU A 131 18.64 15.28 14.38
N ASP A 132 18.37 16.12 13.39
CA ASP A 132 18.36 17.59 13.55
C ASP A 132 17.16 18.10 14.35
N THR A 133 16.05 17.38 14.41
CA THR A 133 14.82 17.82 15.08
C THR A 133 14.95 17.89 16.60
N TRP A 134 15.83 17.14 17.22
CA TRP A 134 16.02 17.19 18.67
C TRP A 134 17.22 18.03 19.11
N LEU A 135 17.84 18.71 18.20
CA LEU A 135 18.76 19.81 18.46
C LEU A 135 18.02 21.14 18.71
N LYS A 136 16.72 21.15 18.60
CA LYS A 136 15.84 22.28 18.93
C LYS A 136 15.37 22.18 20.38
#